data_43a5dba054a86fba622f1d0c05a8eb1d
#
_entry.id   43a5dba054a86fba622f1d0c05a8eb1d
#
_cell.length_a   1.000
_cell.length_b   1.000
_cell.length_c   1.000
_cell.angle_alpha   90.00
_cell.angle_beta   90.00
_cell.angle_gamma   90.00
#
_symmetry.space_group_name_H-M   'P 1'
#
loop_
_entity.id
_entity.type
_entity.pdbx_description
1 polymer ?
#
loop_
_entity_poly.entity_id
_entity_poly.type
_entity_poly.pdbx_seq_one_letter_code
_entity_poly.pdbx_strand_id
1 'polypeptide(L)'
;MVKMNNMENVTILAIESSCDETAAAVVRNGNEVLSNVIYSQIDLHTVYGGVVPEIASRKHIEKINQVVDKALADAELSLGDIDGIAVTYGPGLVGALLVGVSFAKSLSFATGIPLIGVHHIEGHICANYIENKDLKPPFMALVVSGGHTHLVKVADYGVYEILGRTRDDAAGEAFDKVARAIGLGYPGGPKIDRVSKEGNPQAIVFPKAKVNDSVYDFSFSGLKSAVLNYLNQAEMKGEEINVPDVAASFQKAVVDVLVDHTIIAAKEYGFNEVALAGGVASNSALRAAMEDACAKNGISFYRPSPIFCTDNAAMIGVAGYYEFIKGNRSDYHLNAVPNLKLGER
;
A
#
# COMPACT_ATOMS: atom_id res chain seq x y z
N MET A 1 1.74 -26.12 -9.82
CA MET A 1 0.38 -26.08 -9.20
C MET A 1 0.48 -26.74 -7.83
N VAL A 2 0.55 -25.95 -6.78
CA VAL A 2 0.44 -26.43 -5.41
C VAL A 2 -1.02 -26.90 -5.22
N LYS A 3 -1.24 -28.13 -4.78
CA LYS A 3 -2.58 -28.60 -4.41
C LYS A 3 -3.03 -27.76 -3.21
N MET A 4 -3.90 -26.79 -3.46
CA MET A 4 -4.58 -26.08 -2.38
C MET A 4 -5.52 -27.11 -1.72
N ASN A 5 -5.26 -27.41 -0.45
CA ASN A 5 -6.22 -28.17 0.34
C ASN A 5 -7.48 -27.31 0.46
N ASN A 6 -8.63 -27.82 0.02
CA ASN A 6 -9.93 -27.22 0.31
C ASN A 6 -10.20 -27.34 1.81
N MET A 7 -9.64 -26.42 2.59
CA MET A 7 -10.07 -26.20 3.97
C MET A 7 -11.23 -25.21 3.90
N GLU A 8 -12.44 -25.68 4.12
CA GLU A 8 -13.61 -24.83 4.28
C GLU A 8 -13.57 -24.14 5.64
N ASN A 9 -13.92 -22.84 5.68
CA ASN A 9 -14.07 -22.04 6.89
C ASN A 9 -12.77 -21.71 7.68
N VAL A 10 -11.68 -21.41 6.99
CA VAL A 10 -10.45 -20.90 7.65
C VAL A 10 -10.61 -19.43 8.04
N THR A 11 -10.44 -19.14 9.33
CA THR A 11 -10.55 -17.80 9.92
C THR A 11 -9.19 -17.31 10.41
N ILE A 12 -8.75 -16.16 9.90
CA ILE A 12 -7.44 -15.55 10.22
C ILE A 12 -7.66 -14.27 11.02
N LEU A 13 -7.05 -14.19 12.20
CA LEU A 13 -6.85 -12.92 12.91
C LEU A 13 -5.59 -12.26 12.37
N ALA A 14 -5.72 -11.05 11.86
CA ALA A 14 -4.62 -10.31 11.26
C ALA A 14 -4.25 -9.06 12.05
N ILE A 15 -2.96 -8.72 12.06
CA ILE A 15 -2.40 -7.57 12.77
C ILE A 15 -1.47 -6.81 11.83
N GLU A 16 -1.70 -5.50 11.72
CA GLU A 16 -0.87 -4.56 10.96
C GLU A 16 -0.38 -3.45 11.89
N SER A 17 0.95 -3.21 11.87
CA SER A 17 1.58 -2.14 12.65
C SER A 17 2.88 -1.64 12.01
N SER A 18 3.01 -1.72 10.68
CA SER A 18 4.28 -1.44 10.00
C SER A 18 4.69 0.03 9.95
N CYS A 19 3.74 0.96 10.11
CA CYS A 19 4.00 2.40 10.01
C CYS A 19 3.26 3.21 11.09
N ASP A 20 2.16 3.87 10.77
CA ASP A 20 1.41 4.75 11.67
C ASP A 20 -0.05 4.31 11.86
N GLU A 21 -0.47 3.19 11.31
CA GLU A 21 -1.73 2.52 11.58
C GLU A 21 -1.55 1.31 12.49
N THR A 22 -2.30 1.27 13.61
CA THR A 22 -2.49 0.04 14.39
C THR A 22 -3.80 -0.58 13.97
N ALA A 23 -3.75 -1.71 13.28
CA ALA A 23 -4.96 -2.36 12.81
C ALA A 23 -5.02 -3.84 13.18
N ALA A 24 -6.26 -4.33 13.40
CA ALA A 24 -6.58 -5.75 13.48
C ALA A 24 -7.84 -6.06 12.68
N ALA A 25 -7.89 -7.23 12.09
CA ALA A 25 -9.00 -7.71 11.29
C ALA A 25 -9.22 -9.19 11.48
N VAL A 26 -10.46 -9.63 11.28
CA VAL A 26 -10.81 -11.04 11.15
C VAL A 26 -11.27 -11.30 9.73
N VAL A 27 -10.57 -12.20 9.04
CA VAL A 27 -10.82 -12.54 7.64
C VAL A 27 -11.09 -14.03 7.52
N ARG A 28 -12.18 -14.40 6.85
CA ARG A 28 -12.56 -15.78 6.56
C ARG A 28 -12.34 -16.11 5.09
N ASN A 29 -11.80 -17.29 4.83
CA ASN A 29 -11.62 -17.86 3.48
C ASN A 29 -10.88 -16.93 2.50
N GLY A 30 -10.06 -16.00 3.01
CA GLY A 30 -9.20 -15.10 2.22
C GLY A 30 -9.91 -14.00 1.45
N ASN A 31 -11.22 -13.79 1.65
CA ASN A 31 -11.96 -12.71 0.98
C ASN A 31 -13.17 -12.16 1.76
N GLU A 32 -13.61 -12.85 2.79
CA GLU A 32 -14.70 -12.38 3.64
C GLU A 32 -14.13 -11.65 4.85
N VAL A 33 -14.27 -10.32 4.87
CA VAL A 33 -13.82 -9.47 5.98
C VAL A 33 -14.93 -9.39 7.02
N LEU A 34 -14.77 -10.09 8.14
CA LEU A 34 -15.73 -10.08 9.25
C LEU A 34 -15.58 -8.85 10.11
N SER A 35 -14.35 -8.36 10.26
CA SER A 35 -14.04 -7.09 10.94
C SER A 35 -12.75 -6.49 10.39
N ASN A 36 -12.63 -5.16 10.45
CA ASN A 36 -11.39 -4.43 10.10
C ASN A 36 -11.32 -3.14 10.93
N VAL A 37 -10.62 -3.19 12.03
CA VAL A 37 -10.47 -2.09 12.99
C VAL A 37 -9.15 -1.40 12.77
N ILE A 38 -9.17 -0.11 12.51
CA ILE A 38 -7.99 0.71 12.22
C ILE A 38 -7.94 1.86 13.24
N TYR A 39 -6.82 1.98 13.93
CA TYR A 39 -6.46 3.15 14.71
C TYR A 39 -5.33 3.89 14.00
N SER A 40 -5.64 5.00 13.34
CA SER A 40 -4.67 5.82 12.63
C SER A 40 -4.03 6.87 13.55
N GLN A 41 -2.76 7.13 13.34
CA GLN A 41 -1.96 8.14 14.03
C GLN A 41 -1.75 9.39 13.17
N ILE A 42 -2.44 9.52 12.01
CA ILE A 42 -2.26 10.64 11.07
C ILE A 42 -2.36 12.00 11.76
N ASP A 43 -3.37 12.20 12.62
CA ASP A 43 -3.57 13.47 13.33
C ASP A 43 -2.39 13.80 14.24
N LEU A 44 -1.82 12.79 14.90
CA LEU A 44 -0.65 12.94 15.75
C LEU A 44 0.57 13.33 14.92
N HIS A 45 0.79 12.69 13.78
CA HIS A 45 1.95 12.92 12.93
C HIS A 45 1.84 14.19 12.07
N THR A 46 0.63 14.68 11.84
CA THR A 46 0.38 15.96 11.13
C THR A 46 1.08 17.13 11.81
N VAL A 47 1.16 17.15 13.15
CA VAL A 47 1.85 18.20 13.93
C VAL A 47 3.35 18.23 13.61
N TYR A 48 3.94 17.09 13.28
CA TYR A 48 5.36 16.96 12.95
C TYR A 48 5.64 17.06 11.44
N GLY A 49 4.59 17.14 10.63
CA GLY A 49 4.69 17.17 9.16
C GLY A 49 5.11 15.84 8.53
N GLY A 50 4.92 14.73 9.23
CA GLY A 50 5.21 13.38 8.76
C GLY A 50 5.43 12.40 9.91
N VAL A 51 5.55 11.11 9.60
CA VAL A 51 5.67 10.06 10.60
C VAL A 51 6.98 10.17 11.39
N VAL A 52 6.87 10.10 12.74
CA VAL A 52 8.01 10.03 13.66
C VAL A 52 8.09 8.61 14.22
N PRO A 53 9.08 7.81 13.83
CA PRO A 53 9.11 6.35 14.10
C PRO A 53 9.00 5.98 15.57
N GLU A 54 9.66 6.72 16.46
CA GLU A 54 9.62 6.41 17.90
C GLU A 54 8.25 6.70 18.51
N ILE A 55 7.60 7.77 18.07
CA ILE A 55 6.25 8.12 18.52
C ILE A 55 5.27 7.06 18.03
N ALA A 56 5.39 6.65 16.76
CA ALA A 56 4.55 5.60 16.17
C ALA A 56 4.65 4.31 16.98
N SER A 57 5.87 3.84 17.27
CA SER A 57 6.11 2.62 18.04
C SER A 57 5.43 2.63 19.41
N ARG A 58 5.57 3.73 20.15
CA ARG A 58 4.95 3.89 21.47
C ARG A 58 3.43 3.85 21.38
N LYS A 59 2.87 4.46 20.34
CA LYS A 59 1.42 4.52 20.15
C LYS A 59 0.82 3.15 19.80
N HIS A 60 1.54 2.33 19.04
CA HIS A 60 1.14 0.94 18.79
C HIS A 60 1.01 0.14 20.10
N ILE A 61 1.98 0.28 21.04
CA ILE A 61 1.92 -0.41 22.34
C ILE A 61 0.64 -0.04 23.11
N GLU A 62 0.24 1.24 23.08
CA GLU A 62 -0.95 1.70 23.79
C GLU A 62 -2.25 1.15 23.19
N LYS A 63 -2.27 0.81 21.88
CA LYS A 63 -3.50 0.56 21.14
C LYS A 63 -3.73 -0.88 20.73
N ILE A 64 -2.68 -1.67 20.57
CA ILE A 64 -2.75 -3.00 19.96
C ILE A 64 -3.76 -3.93 20.63
N ASN A 65 -3.81 -4.00 21.97
CA ASN A 65 -4.77 -4.81 22.71
C ASN A 65 -6.21 -4.39 22.39
N GLN A 66 -6.48 -3.07 22.47
CA GLN A 66 -7.81 -2.53 22.25
C GLN A 66 -8.32 -2.78 20.83
N VAL A 67 -7.42 -2.69 19.84
CA VAL A 67 -7.74 -2.89 18.43
C VAL A 67 -8.03 -4.37 18.14
N VAL A 68 -7.24 -5.28 18.71
CA VAL A 68 -7.45 -6.73 18.57
C VAL A 68 -8.73 -7.18 19.28
N ASP A 69 -8.95 -6.76 20.52
CA ASP A 69 -10.18 -7.08 21.26
C ASP A 69 -11.43 -6.60 20.51
N LYS A 70 -11.35 -5.36 19.97
CA LYS A 70 -12.45 -4.82 19.17
C LYS A 70 -12.67 -5.59 17.88
N ALA A 71 -11.61 -6.00 17.19
CA ALA A 71 -11.73 -6.75 15.95
C ALA A 71 -12.41 -8.11 16.18
N LEU A 72 -12.09 -8.81 17.26
CA LEU A 72 -12.76 -10.06 17.65
C LEU A 72 -14.23 -9.81 18.02
N ALA A 73 -14.49 -8.78 18.81
CA ALA A 73 -15.85 -8.41 19.22
C ALA A 73 -16.74 -8.01 18.03
N ASP A 74 -16.21 -7.20 17.09
CA ASP A 74 -16.94 -6.79 15.89
C ASP A 74 -17.22 -7.96 14.93
N ALA A 75 -16.36 -8.99 14.95
CA ALA A 75 -16.56 -10.25 14.21
C ALA A 75 -17.48 -11.24 14.95
N GLU A 76 -17.89 -10.94 16.18
CA GLU A 76 -18.64 -11.84 17.08
C GLU A 76 -17.94 -13.19 17.31
N LEU A 77 -16.59 -13.20 17.36
CA LEU A 77 -15.75 -14.37 17.52
C LEU A 77 -14.83 -14.24 18.76
N SER A 78 -14.36 -15.40 19.20
CA SER A 78 -13.34 -15.55 20.24
C SER A 78 -12.03 -16.09 19.64
N LEU A 79 -10.94 -16.09 20.42
CA LEU A 79 -9.68 -16.70 20.01
C LEU A 79 -9.82 -18.21 19.72
N GLY A 80 -10.79 -18.89 20.31
CA GLY A 80 -11.06 -20.29 20.03
C GLY A 80 -11.60 -20.57 18.61
N ASP A 81 -12.07 -19.53 17.93
CA ASP A 81 -12.62 -19.62 16.57
C ASP A 81 -11.59 -19.23 15.49
N ILE A 82 -10.35 -18.95 15.89
CA ILE A 82 -9.27 -18.48 15.01
C ILE A 82 -8.32 -19.64 14.66
N ASP A 83 -8.11 -19.86 13.36
CA ASP A 83 -7.23 -20.92 12.84
C ASP A 83 -5.77 -20.46 12.67
N GLY A 84 -5.54 -19.15 12.51
CA GLY A 84 -4.20 -18.60 12.33
C GLY A 84 -4.11 -17.13 12.70
N ILE A 85 -2.93 -16.72 13.20
CA ILE A 85 -2.60 -15.32 13.51
C ILE A 85 -1.61 -14.83 12.47
N ALA A 86 -2.05 -13.92 11.62
CA ALA A 86 -1.22 -13.26 10.61
C ALA A 86 -0.71 -11.93 11.15
N VAL A 87 0.57 -11.63 10.92
CA VAL A 87 1.17 -10.37 11.35
C VAL A 87 2.16 -9.86 10.32
N THR A 88 2.13 -8.57 10.08
CA THR A 88 3.14 -7.90 9.25
C THR A 88 4.49 -7.91 9.97
N TYR A 89 5.50 -8.51 9.34
CA TYR A 89 6.86 -8.54 9.89
C TYR A 89 7.86 -7.71 9.08
N GLY A 90 7.45 -7.17 7.93
CA GLY A 90 8.23 -6.29 7.06
C GLY A 90 7.58 -6.09 5.68
N PRO A 91 8.08 -5.09 4.92
CA PRO A 91 8.90 -3.98 5.37
C PRO A 91 8.12 -2.98 6.22
N GLY A 92 8.86 -2.06 6.91
CA GLY A 92 8.25 -1.01 7.71
C GLY A 92 9.19 -0.43 8.78
N LEU A 93 8.65 0.38 9.67
CA LEU A 93 9.38 0.96 10.79
C LEU A 93 9.69 -0.12 11.84
N VAL A 94 10.97 -0.35 12.11
CA VAL A 94 11.41 -1.47 12.96
C VAL A 94 10.73 -1.51 14.32
N GLY A 95 10.60 -0.37 15.00
CA GLY A 95 9.95 -0.32 16.32
C GLY A 95 8.46 -0.59 16.26
N ALA A 96 7.78 -0.13 15.21
CA ALA A 96 6.37 -0.38 14.96
C ALA A 96 6.11 -1.86 14.63
N LEU A 97 6.89 -2.44 13.72
CA LEU A 97 6.83 -3.88 13.38
C LEU A 97 7.07 -4.76 14.62
N LEU A 98 8.05 -4.41 15.47
CA LEU A 98 8.35 -5.17 16.68
C LEU A 98 7.16 -5.25 17.64
N VAL A 99 6.33 -4.23 17.72
CA VAL A 99 5.13 -4.25 18.57
C VAL A 99 4.15 -5.31 18.06
N GLY A 100 3.78 -5.29 16.79
CA GLY A 100 2.87 -6.27 16.19
C GLY A 100 3.43 -7.69 16.26
N VAL A 101 4.69 -7.88 15.85
CA VAL A 101 5.34 -9.20 15.86
C VAL A 101 5.42 -9.78 17.28
N SER A 102 5.82 -8.96 18.28
CA SER A 102 5.90 -9.44 19.67
C SER A 102 4.52 -9.79 20.23
N PHE A 103 3.52 -8.98 19.94
CA PHE A 103 2.14 -9.24 20.34
C PHE A 103 1.60 -10.53 19.71
N ALA A 104 1.72 -10.70 18.40
CA ALA A 104 1.26 -11.88 17.68
C ALA A 104 1.97 -13.16 18.16
N LYS A 105 3.29 -13.11 18.39
CA LYS A 105 4.06 -14.21 18.96
C LYS A 105 3.57 -14.60 20.36
N SER A 106 3.34 -13.61 21.22
CA SER A 106 2.85 -13.85 22.58
C SER A 106 1.46 -14.48 22.57
N LEU A 107 0.57 -13.97 21.68
CA LEU A 107 -0.78 -14.51 21.53
C LEU A 107 -0.76 -15.94 20.97
N SER A 108 0.05 -16.20 19.93
CA SER A 108 0.26 -17.54 19.38
C SER A 108 0.82 -18.51 20.41
N PHE A 109 1.81 -18.09 21.20
CA PHE A 109 2.40 -18.92 22.24
C PHE A 109 1.38 -19.29 23.34
N ALA A 110 0.58 -18.33 23.77
CA ALA A 110 -0.41 -18.53 24.84
C ALA A 110 -1.60 -19.41 24.40
N THR A 111 -1.98 -19.34 23.14
CA THR A 111 -3.18 -20.03 22.61
C THR A 111 -2.87 -21.29 21.83
N GLY A 112 -1.64 -21.47 21.36
CA GLY A 112 -1.26 -22.54 20.45
C GLY A 112 -1.72 -22.31 18.98
N ILE A 113 -2.35 -21.17 18.67
CA ILE A 113 -2.77 -20.84 17.31
C ILE A 113 -1.54 -20.59 16.43
N PRO A 114 -1.45 -21.17 15.22
CA PRO A 114 -0.32 -20.99 14.31
C PRO A 114 -0.04 -19.53 13.97
N LEU A 115 1.24 -19.15 13.99
CA LEU A 115 1.73 -17.83 13.61
C LEU A 115 2.08 -17.78 12.11
N ILE A 116 1.77 -16.66 11.45
CA ILE A 116 2.03 -16.44 10.02
C ILE A 116 2.64 -15.06 9.85
N GLY A 117 3.91 -14.98 9.46
CA GLY A 117 4.53 -13.74 9.03
C GLY A 117 4.07 -13.34 7.63
N VAL A 118 3.61 -12.11 7.47
CA VAL A 118 3.12 -11.57 6.20
C VAL A 118 3.97 -10.38 5.77
N HIS A 119 4.26 -10.32 4.49
CA HIS A 119 4.94 -9.18 3.87
C HIS A 119 3.94 -8.05 3.62
N HIS A 120 4.22 -6.83 4.09
CA HIS A 120 3.31 -5.68 3.97
C HIS A 120 2.86 -5.39 2.53
N ILE A 121 3.80 -5.38 1.58
CA ILE A 121 3.48 -5.12 0.16
C ILE A 121 2.65 -6.25 -0.47
N GLU A 122 2.88 -7.50 -0.05
CA GLU A 122 2.01 -8.61 -0.41
C GLU A 122 0.58 -8.39 0.07
N GLY A 123 0.42 -7.89 1.30
CA GLY A 123 -0.88 -7.46 1.82
C GLY A 123 -1.59 -6.49 0.90
N HIS A 124 -0.92 -5.42 0.47
CA HIS A 124 -1.51 -4.45 -0.46
C HIS A 124 -1.98 -5.08 -1.78
N ILE A 125 -1.20 -5.99 -2.37
CA ILE A 125 -1.61 -6.71 -3.58
C ILE A 125 -2.84 -7.56 -3.29
N CYS A 126 -2.82 -8.32 -2.19
CA CYS A 126 -3.90 -9.23 -1.76
C CYS A 126 -5.21 -8.50 -1.39
N ALA A 127 -5.16 -7.21 -1.02
CA ALA A 127 -6.34 -6.39 -0.78
C ALA A 127 -7.33 -6.41 -1.98
N ASN A 128 -6.81 -6.59 -3.20
CA ASN A 128 -7.66 -6.73 -4.38
C ASN A 128 -8.60 -7.94 -4.33
N TYR A 129 -8.19 -9.04 -3.69
CA TYR A 129 -9.01 -10.25 -3.62
C TYR A 129 -10.25 -10.13 -2.71
N ILE A 130 -10.30 -9.09 -1.86
CA ILE A 130 -11.45 -8.84 -0.98
C ILE A 130 -12.72 -8.59 -1.81
N GLU A 131 -12.63 -7.69 -2.78
CA GLU A 131 -13.78 -7.22 -3.56
C GLU A 131 -13.81 -7.78 -4.98
N ASN A 132 -12.67 -8.16 -5.53
CA ASN A 132 -12.53 -8.63 -6.91
C ASN A 132 -12.34 -10.16 -6.94
N LYS A 133 -13.42 -10.90 -6.67
CA LYS A 133 -13.40 -12.39 -6.57
C LYS A 133 -12.99 -13.10 -7.86
N ASP A 134 -13.10 -12.42 -9.00
CA ASP A 134 -12.72 -12.94 -10.32
C ASP A 134 -11.23 -12.75 -10.61
N LEU A 135 -10.55 -11.84 -9.92
CA LEU A 135 -9.12 -11.63 -10.09
C LEU A 135 -8.33 -12.82 -9.56
N LYS A 136 -7.56 -13.44 -10.43
CA LYS A 136 -6.68 -14.57 -10.10
C LYS A 136 -5.34 -14.40 -10.76
N PRO A 137 -4.24 -14.87 -10.12
CA PRO A 137 -2.96 -14.92 -10.81
C PRO A 137 -3.01 -15.80 -12.09
N PRO A 138 -2.24 -15.46 -13.14
CA PRO A 138 -1.25 -14.38 -13.17
C PRO A 138 -1.82 -13.03 -13.64
N PHE A 139 -1.35 -11.91 -13.05
CA PHE A 139 -1.70 -10.55 -13.46
C PHE A 139 -0.57 -9.55 -13.17
N MET A 140 -0.69 -8.32 -13.69
CA MET A 140 0.22 -7.22 -13.40
C MET A 140 -0.32 -6.37 -12.25
N ALA A 141 0.50 -6.09 -11.22
CA ALA A 141 0.13 -5.19 -10.13
C ALA A 141 1.02 -3.93 -10.13
N LEU A 142 0.40 -2.77 -10.06
CA LEU A 142 1.07 -1.52 -9.73
C LEU A 142 0.84 -1.21 -8.25
N VAL A 143 1.89 -1.31 -7.45
CA VAL A 143 1.86 -1.00 -6.02
C VAL A 143 2.42 0.38 -5.79
N VAL A 144 1.60 1.31 -5.31
CA VAL A 144 2.00 2.71 -5.10
C VAL A 144 1.55 3.17 -3.71
N SER A 145 2.52 3.44 -2.84
CA SER A 145 2.27 3.88 -1.45
C SER A 145 3.18 5.04 -1.06
N GLY A 146 3.16 5.44 0.20
CA GLY A 146 4.06 6.45 0.75
C GLY A 146 5.54 6.08 0.61
N GLY A 147 5.89 4.81 0.82
CA GLY A 147 7.28 4.34 0.81
C GLY A 147 7.66 3.49 -0.40
N HIS A 148 6.69 3.05 -1.22
CA HIS A 148 6.95 2.09 -2.29
C HIS A 148 6.28 2.50 -3.61
N THR A 149 7.00 2.28 -4.71
CA THR A 149 6.45 2.32 -6.07
C THR A 149 7.05 1.15 -6.82
N HIS A 150 6.26 0.11 -7.02
CA HIS A 150 6.68 -1.14 -7.63
C HIS A 150 5.73 -1.56 -8.75
N LEU A 151 6.29 -2.03 -9.84
CA LEU A 151 5.58 -2.76 -10.88
C LEU A 151 5.87 -4.23 -10.69
N VAL A 152 4.86 -5.04 -10.43
CA VAL A 152 4.98 -6.41 -9.95
C VAL A 152 4.21 -7.36 -10.86
N LYS A 153 4.87 -8.40 -11.33
CA LYS A 153 4.23 -9.57 -11.91
C LYS A 153 3.81 -10.51 -10.77
N VAL A 154 2.52 -10.72 -10.64
CA VAL A 154 1.96 -11.71 -9.73
C VAL A 154 1.79 -13.00 -10.51
N ALA A 155 2.71 -13.95 -10.33
CA ALA A 155 2.73 -15.19 -11.12
C ALA A 155 1.79 -16.27 -10.56
N ASP A 156 1.66 -16.31 -9.23
CA ASP A 156 0.71 -17.16 -8.48
C ASP A 156 0.48 -16.49 -7.12
N TYR A 157 -0.47 -16.98 -6.33
CA TYR A 157 -0.66 -16.52 -4.96
C TYR A 157 0.66 -16.63 -4.19
N GLY A 158 1.14 -15.52 -3.59
CA GLY A 158 2.42 -15.44 -2.87
C GLY A 158 3.68 -15.69 -3.74
N VAL A 159 3.57 -15.52 -5.07
CA VAL A 159 4.72 -15.61 -6.00
C VAL A 159 4.80 -14.33 -6.81
N TYR A 160 5.80 -13.51 -6.48
CA TYR A 160 5.96 -12.15 -7.00
C TYR A 160 7.31 -11.97 -7.69
N GLU A 161 7.31 -11.19 -8.78
CA GLU A 161 8.51 -10.75 -9.48
C GLU A 161 8.43 -9.23 -9.68
N ILE A 162 9.38 -8.49 -9.12
CA ILE A 162 9.45 -7.03 -9.31
C ILE A 162 10.07 -6.77 -10.67
N LEU A 163 9.29 -6.18 -11.59
CA LEU A 163 9.75 -5.79 -12.93
C LEU A 163 10.36 -4.38 -12.92
N GLY A 164 9.78 -3.49 -12.12
CA GLY A 164 10.25 -2.12 -11.97
C GLY A 164 9.99 -1.57 -10.56
N ARG A 165 10.82 -0.62 -10.16
CA ARG A 165 10.71 0.05 -8.86
C ARG A 165 11.19 1.48 -8.95
N THR A 166 10.82 2.29 -7.96
CA THR A 166 11.43 3.62 -7.88
C THR A 166 12.92 3.53 -7.54
N ARG A 167 13.71 4.39 -8.17
CA ARG A 167 15.15 4.53 -7.95
C ARG A 167 15.48 5.61 -6.89
N ASP A 168 14.47 6.39 -6.51
CA ASP A 168 14.59 7.48 -5.56
C ASP A 168 13.30 7.62 -4.73
N ASP A 169 12.69 8.79 -4.64
CA ASP A 169 11.45 9.01 -3.90
C ASP A 169 10.34 8.10 -4.41
N ALA A 170 9.54 7.51 -3.52
CA ALA A 170 8.28 6.89 -3.90
C ALA A 170 7.26 7.95 -4.37
N ALA A 171 6.29 7.54 -5.17
CA ALA A 171 5.27 8.49 -5.66
C ALA A 171 4.52 9.18 -4.50
N GLY A 172 4.10 8.44 -3.48
CA GLY A 172 3.43 9.02 -2.30
C GLY A 172 4.33 9.99 -1.54
N GLU A 173 5.59 9.68 -1.37
CA GLU A 173 6.58 10.58 -0.77
C GLU A 173 6.75 11.88 -1.60
N ALA A 174 6.74 11.76 -2.93
CA ALA A 174 6.77 12.94 -3.82
C ALA A 174 5.51 13.80 -3.66
N PHE A 175 4.33 13.19 -3.53
CA PHE A 175 3.08 13.90 -3.20
C PHE A 175 3.19 14.66 -1.88
N ASP A 176 3.71 14.04 -0.82
CA ASP A 176 3.85 14.67 0.50
C ASP A 176 4.85 15.84 0.47
N LYS A 177 5.98 15.67 -0.22
CA LYS A 177 7.01 16.72 -0.35
C LYS A 177 6.51 17.91 -1.14
N VAL A 178 5.80 17.69 -2.26
CA VAL A 178 5.22 18.76 -3.08
C VAL A 178 4.07 19.44 -2.36
N ALA A 179 3.17 18.71 -1.72
CA ALA A 179 2.09 19.29 -0.92
C ALA A 179 2.60 20.24 0.15
N ARG A 180 3.68 19.87 0.83
CA ARG A 180 4.34 20.72 1.82
C ARG A 180 4.91 21.99 1.17
N ALA A 181 5.55 21.86 0.01
CA ALA A 181 6.14 22.99 -0.70
C ALA A 181 5.11 24.01 -1.19
N ILE A 182 3.91 23.57 -1.56
CA ILE A 182 2.81 24.46 -1.99
C ILE A 182 1.84 24.82 -0.86
N GLY A 183 2.23 24.58 0.40
CA GLY A 183 1.48 25.01 1.59
C GLY A 183 0.27 24.15 1.97
N LEU A 184 0.08 22.97 1.37
CA LEU A 184 -1.05 22.08 1.70
C LEU A 184 -0.80 21.22 2.94
N GLY A 185 0.46 20.99 3.33
CA GLY A 185 0.83 20.19 4.51
C GLY A 185 0.66 18.68 4.33
N TYR A 186 0.61 17.95 5.44
CA TYR A 186 0.54 16.47 5.50
C TYR A 186 -0.87 15.99 5.93
N PRO A 187 -1.37 14.82 5.44
CA PRO A 187 -0.84 14.02 4.34
C PRO A 187 -1.06 14.71 2.98
N GLY A 188 -0.06 14.64 2.10
CA GLY A 188 -0.03 15.40 0.86
C GLY A 188 -0.90 14.83 -0.24
N GLY A 189 -0.89 13.49 -0.43
CA GLY A 189 -1.61 12.81 -1.50
C GLY A 189 -3.09 13.20 -1.61
N PRO A 190 -3.90 13.02 -0.54
CA PRO A 190 -5.32 13.39 -0.55
C PRO A 190 -5.57 14.89 -0.75
N LYS A 191 -4.67 15.75 -0.26
CA LYS A 191 -4.81 17.21 -0.39
C LYS A 191 -4.52 17.67 -1.81
N ILE A 192 -3.48 17.14 -2.45
CA ILE A 192 -3.19 17.40 -3.86
C ILE A 192 -4.33 16.87 -4.74
N ASP A 193 -4.82 15.64 -4.51
CA ASP A 193 -5.92 15.07 -5.28
C ASP A 193 -7.19 15.92 -5.20
N ARG A 194 -7.46 16.51 -4.04
CA ARG A 194 -8.60 17.42 -3.86
C ARG A 194 -8.42 18.75 -4.59
N VAL A 195 -7.26 19.41 -4.36
CA VAL A 195 -7.01 20.77 -4.89
C VAL A 195 -6.79 20.74 -6.40
N SER A 196 -6.20 19.69 -6.94
CA SER A 196 -5.98 19.52 -8.39
C SER A 196 -7.27 19.52 -9.23
N LYS A 197 -8.43 19.22 -8.63
CA LYS A 197 -9.73 19.25 -9.32
C LYS A 197 -10.17 20.65 -9.74
N GLU A 198 -9.62 21.67 -9.09
CA GLU A 198 -9.88 23.09 -9.36
C GLU A 198 -8.85 23.70 -10.32
N GLY A 199 -7.78 22.96 -10.64
CA GLY A 199 -6.67 23.42 -11.48
C GLY A 199 -6.68 22.87 -12.90
N ASN A 200 -5.88 23.52 -13.75
CA ASN A 200 -5.62 23.06 -15.11
C ASN A 200 -4.38 22.15 -15.14
N PRO A 201 -4.51 20.85 -15.46
CA PRO A 201 -3.38 19.92 -15.50
C PRO A 201 -2.38 20.17 -16.64
N GLN A 202 -2.68 21.12 -17.54
CA GLN A 202 -1.82 21.53 -18.65
C GLN A 202 -1.20 22.93 -18.46
N ALA A 203 -1.48 23.58 -17.34
CA ALA A 203 -0.98 24.94 -17.08
C ALA A 203 0.55 24.98 -17.00
N ILE A 204 1.16 23.93 -16.42
CA ILE A 204 2.62 23.84 -16.25
C ILE A 204 3.07 22.49 -16.79
N VAL A 205 4.05 22.51 -17.71
CA VAL A 205 4.64 21.26 -18.21
C VAL A 205 5.83 20.87 -17.36
N PHE A 206 5.60 19.96 -16.42
CA PHE A 206 6.68 19.36 -15.65
C PHE A 206 7.34 18.20 -16.42
N PRO A 207 8.67 18.01 -16.29
CA PRO A 207 9.37 16.96 -16.98
C PRO A 207 8.93 15.58 -16.46
N LYS A 208 8.68 14.64 -17.36
CA LYS A 208 8.56 13.22 -17.01
C LYS A 208 9.96 12.67 -16.78
N ALA A 209 10.22 12.13 -15.60
CA ALA A 209 11.48 11.48 -15.32
C ALA A 209 11.63 10.21 -16.17
N LYS A 210 12.81 10.05 -16.80
CA LYS A 210 13.17 8.84 -17.54
C LYS A 210 14.31 8.17 -16.80
N VAL A 211 14.19 6.87 -16.59
CA VAL A 211 15.28 6.02 -16.09
C VAL A 211 15.93 5.39 -17.33
N ASN A 212 17.17 5.78 -17.63
CA ASN A 212 17.82 5.48 -18.91
C ASN A 212 18.12 3.99 -19.12
N ASP A 213 18.25 3.21 -18.05
CA ASP A 213 18.63 1.79 -18.04
C ASP A 213 17.46 0.83 -17.79
N SER A 214 16.25 1.36 -17.62
CA SER A 214 15.05 0.55 -17.40
C SER A 214 13.79 1.29 -17.88
N VAL A 215 12.97 0.58 -18.66
CA VAL A 215 11.65 1.07 -19.12
C VAL A 215 10.56 0.93 -18.07
N TYR A 216 10.80 0.17 -17.00
CA TYR A 216 9.79 -0.11 -15.96
C TYR A 216 10.06 0.58 -14.63
N ASP A 217 11.29 1.08 -14.42
CA ASP A 217 11.64 1.77 -13.19
C ASP A 217 11.09 3.20 -13.17
N PHE A 218 10.88 3.70 -11.97
CA PHE A 218 10.33 5.01 -11.71
C PHE A 218 11.37 5.94 -11.08
N SER A 219 11.17 7.25 -11.21
CA SER A 219 11.91 8.29 -10.50
C SER A 219 11.01 9.50 -10.31
N PHE A 220 10.94 10.05 -9.11
CA PHE A 220 10.10 11.21 -8.79
C PHE A 220 10.87 12.36 -8.15
N SER A 221 12.13 12.17 -7.74
CA SER A 221 12.94 13.25 -7.13
C SER A 221 13.21 14.39 -8.10
N GLY A 222 13.41 14.08 -9.39
CA GLY A 222 13.58 15.09 -10.44
C GLY A 222 12.32 15.94 -10.65
N LEU A 223 11.15 15.30 -10.60
CA LEU A 223 9.85 15.99 -10.70
C LEU A 223 9.62 16.93 -9.52
N LYS A 224 9.89 16.46 -8.28
CA LYS A 224 9.87 17.33 -7.09
C LYS A 224 10.77 18.54 -7.26
N SER A 225 12.00 18.35 -7.71
CA SER A 225 12.96 19.45 -7.94
C SER A 225 12.46 20.44 -8.99
N ALA A 226 11.81 19.96 -10.05
CA ALA A 226 11.21 20.82 -11.06
C ALA A 226 10.08 21.70 -10.48
N VAL A 227 9.22 21.14 -9.62
CA VAL A 227 8.19 21.93 -8.92
C VAL A 227 8.83 22.99 -8.03
N LEU A 228 9.83 22.64 -7.21
CA LEU A 228 10.50 23.60 -6.34
C LEU A 228 11.18 24.73 -7.14
N ASN A 229 11.81 24.40 -8.25
CA ASN A 229 12.42 25.39 -9.14
C ASN A 229 11.37 26.32 -9.75
N TYR A 230 10.21 25.79 -10.15
CA TYR A 230 9.09 26.60 -10.65
C TYR A 230 8.60 27.61 -9.58
N LEU A 231 8.39 27.13 -8.35
CA LEU A 231 7.95 27.97 -7.24
C LEU A 231 8.96 29.09 -6.92
N ASN A 232 10.25 28.75 -6.84
CA ASN A 232 11.32 29.72 -6.60
C ASN A 232 11.42 30.76 -7.72
N GLN A 233 11.26 30.35 -8.98
CA GLN A 233 11.30 31.29 -10.11
C GLN A 233 10.11 32.25 -10.10
N ALA A 234 8.89 31.74 -9.78
CA ALA A 234 7.71 32.60 -9.63
C ALA A 234 7.89 33.60 -8.51
N GLU A 235 8.39 33.17 -7.35
CA GLU A 235 8.69 34.07 -6.22
C GLU A 235 9.73 35.18 -6.59
N MET A 236 10.82 34.78 -7.24
CA MET A 236 11.85 35.73 -7.69
C MET A 236 11.32 36.79 -8.68
N LYS A 237 10.32 36.44 -9.49
CA LYS A 237 9.69 37.34 -10.46
C LYS A 237 8.51 38.10 -9.87
N GLY A 238 8.08 37.80 -8.65
CA GLY A 238 6.88 38.36 -8.03
C GLY A 238 5.58 37.90 -8.71
N GLU A 239 5.61 36.76 -9.37
CA GLU A 239 4.42 36.15 -10.00
C GLU A 239 3.57 35.42 -8.94
N GLU A 240 2.25 35.57 -9.03
CA GLU A 240 1.34 34.86 -8.16
C GLU A 240 1.27 33.37 -8.56
N ILE A 241 1.38 32.48 -7.56
CA ILE A 241 1.34 31.03 -7.77
C ILE A 241 -0.10 30.54 -7.66
N ASN A 242 -0.64 30.01 -8.76
CA ASN A 242 -1.91 29.29 -8.75
C ASN A 242 -1.69 27.86 -8.22
N VAL A 243 -1.93 27.67 -6.92
CA VAL A 243 -1.72 26.38 -6.24
C VAL A 243 -2.53 25.23 -6.86
N PRO A 244 -3.81 25.39 -7.24
CA PRO A 244 -4.57 24.39 -7.99
C PRO A 244 -3.90 23.94 -9.30
N ASP A 245 -3.35 24.87 -10.08
CA ASP A 245 -2.69 24.53 -11.34
C ASP A 245 -1.38 23.78 -11.13
N VAL A 246 -0.59 24.17 -10.10
CA VAL A 246 0.63 23.45 -9.72
C VAL A 246 0.28 22.02 -9.28
N ALA A 247 -0.72 21.86 -8.41
CA ALA A 247 -1.18 20.57 -7.93
C ALA A 247 -1.68 19.67 -9.07
N ALA A 248 -2.49 20.21 -9.98
CA ALA A 248 -3.04 19.48 -11.13
C ALA A 248 -1.95 19.05 -12.11
N SER A 249 -1.02 19.95 -12.45
CA SER A 249 0.07 19.68 -13.38
C SER A 249 1.08 18.69 -12.80
N PHE A 250 1.41 18.77 -11.50
CA PHE A 250 2.25 17.81 -10.80
C PHE A 250 1.59 16.43 -10.78
N GLN A 251 0.32 16.35 -10.32
CA GLN A 251 -0.41 15.09 -10.25
C GLN A 251 -0.47 14.41 -11.62
N LYS A 252 -0.76 15.19 -12.68
CA LYS A 252 -0.76 14.66 -14.05
C LYS A 252 0.58 14.07 -14.43
N ALA A 253 1.70 14.73 -14.13
CA ALA A 253 3.03 14.23 -14.48
C ALA A 253 3.36 12.91 -13.76
N VAL A 254 2.98 12.76 -12.49
CA VAL A 254 3.13 11.49 -11.75
C VAL A 254 2.24 10.40 -12.35
N VAL A 255 0.96 10.69 -12.54
CA VAL A 255 -0.03 9.73 -13.04
C VAL A 255 0.35 9.21 -14.43
N ASP A 256 0.77 10.11 -15.33
CA ASP A 256 1.18 9.73 -16.69
C ASP A 256 2.31 8.69 -16.65
N VAL A 257 3.35 8.88 -15.81
CA VAL A 257 4.47 7.93 -15.72
C VAL A 257 4.02 6.58 -15.14
N LEU A 258 3.20 6.59 -14.11
CA LEU A 258 2.67 5.36 -13.50
C LEU A 258 1.84 4.54 -14.48
N VAL A 259 0.96 5.20 -15.22
CA VAL A 259 0.09 4.56 -16.21
C VAL A 259 0.88 4.07 -17.41
N ASP A 260 1.74 4.91 -18.00
CA ASP A 260 2.53 4.57 -19.18
C ASP A 260 3.38 3.29 -18.95
N HIS A 261 4.13 3.25 -17.83
CA HIS A 261 4.98 2.09 -17.51
C HIS A 261 4.16 0.82 -17.23
N THR A 262 3.02 0.95 -16.55
CA THR A 262 2.16 -0.20 -16.26
C THR A 262 1.58 -0.81 -17.54
N ILE A 263 1.07 0.02 -18.44
CA ILE A 263 0.49 -0.45 -19.71
C ILE A 263 1.56 -1.04 -20.63
N ILE A 264 2.76 -0.42 -20.71
CA ILE A 264 3.88 -0.97 -21.48
C ILE A 264 4.21 -2.37 -20.97
N ALA A 265 4.43 -2.52 -19.66
CA ALA A 265 4.76 -3.82 -19.07
C ALA A 265 3.64 -4.85 -19.26
N ALA A 266 2.37 -4.48 -19.03
CA ALA A 266 1.26 -5.40 -19.22
C ALA A 266 1.23 -5.96 -20.65
N LYS A 267 1.45 -5.11 -21.66
CA LYS A 267 1.51 -5.52 -23.07
C LYS A 267 2.72 -6.41 -23.36
N GLU A 268 3.90 -6.03 -22.92
CA GLU A 268 5.14 -6.77 -23.23
C GLU A 268 5.16 -8.15 -22.59
N TYR A 269 4.56 -8.29 -21.39
CA TYR A 269 4.43 -9.57 -20.68
C TYR A 269 3.15 -10.33 -21.04
N GLY A 270 2.26 -9.74 -21.87
CA GLY A 270 1.03 -10.39 -22.31
C GLY A 270 -0.05 -10.53 -21.24
N PHE A 271 -0.09 -9.61 -20.25
CA PHE A 271 -1.12 -9.60 -19.23
C PHE A 271 -2.37 -8.87 -19.69
N ASN A 272 -3.52 -9.51 -19.51
CA ASN A 272 -4.85 -8.96 -19.80
C ASN A 272 -5.54 -8.42 -18.53
N GLU A 273 -4.86 -8.45 -17.39
CA GLU A 273 -5.38 -8.02 -16.11
C GLU A 273 -4.34 -7.14 -15.39
N VAL A 274 -4.77 -5.97 -14.93
CA VAL A 274 -3.97 -5.02 -14.16
C VAL A 274 -4.68 -4.71 -12.86
N ALA A 275 -3.97 -4.82 -11.74
CA ALA A 275 -4.46 -4.46 -10.42
C ALA A 275 -3.67 -3.27 -9.84
N LEU A 276 -4.39 -2.34 -9.21
CA LEU A 276 -3.80 -1.21 -8.49
C LEU A 276 -3.79 -1.50 -6.99
N ALA A 277 -2.71 -1.15 -6.30
CA ALA A 277 -2.54 -1.44 -4.87
C ALA A 277 -1.76 -0.33 -4.14
N GLY A 278 -1.91 -0.26 -2.80
CA GLY A 278 -1.24 0.73 -1.97
C GLY A 278 -2.04 2.03 -1.79
N GLY A 279 -1.64 2.87 -0.83
CA GLY A 279 -2.39 4.07 -0.44
C GLY A 279 -2.63 5.07 -1.56
N VAL A 280 -1.66 5.26 -2.47
CA VAL A 280 -1.80 6.13 -3.65
C VAL A 280 -2.80 5.57 -4.68
N ALA A 281 -3.14 4.27 -4.60
CA ALA A 281 -4.22 3.68 -5.39
C ALA A 281 -5.61 4.29 -5.10
N SER A 282 -5.77 5.05 -4.02
CA SER A 282 -6.99 5.83 -3.76
C SER A 282 -7.05 7.17 -4.52
N ASN A 283 -5.95 7.62 -5.13
CA ASN A 283 -5.91 8.87 -5.91
C ASN A 283 -6.88 8.81 -7.11
N SER A 284 -7.79 9.79 -7.18
CA SER A 284 -8.89 9.78 -8.16
C SER A 284 -8.40 9.92 -9.61
N ALA A 285 -7.35 10.72 -9.85
CA ALA A 285 -6.80 10.90 -11.19
C ALA A 285 -6.06 9.65 -11.67
N LEU A 286 -5.30 8.97 -10.78
CA LEU A 286 -4.63 7.72 -11.11
C LEU A 286 -5.65 6.63 -11.47
N ARG A 287 -6.73 6.49 -10.69
CA ARG A 287 -7.81 5.53 -10.96
C ARG A 287 -8.44 5.76 -12.33
N ALA A 288 -8.84 7.01 -12.60
CA ALA A 288 -9.50 7.36 -13.87
C ALA A 288 -8.56 7.15 -15.07
N ALA A 289 -7.31 7.57 -14.96
CA ALA A 289 -6.34 7.42 -16.04
C ALA A 289 -5.97 5.95 -16.31
N MET A 290 -5.84 5.14 -15.26
CA MET A 290 -5.56 3.71 -15.41
C MET A 290 -6.74 2.96 -16.01
N GLU A 291 -7.97 3.27 -15.58
CA GLU A 291 -9.20 2.68 -16.11
C GLU A 291 -9.36 2.97 -17.61
N ASP A 292 -9.16 4.24 -18.02
CA ASP A 292 -9.20 4.66 -19.43
C ASP A 292 -8.09 3.97 -20.26
N ALA A 293 -6.85 3.93 -19.73
CA ALA A 293 -5.75 3.31 -20.42
C ALA A 293 -5.92 1.78 -20.56
N CYS A 294 -6.40 1.10 -19.55
CA CYS A 294 -6.70 -0.33 -19.59
C CYS A 294 -7.83 -0.60 -20.61
N ALA A 295 -8.92 0.15 -20.58
CA ALA A 295 -10.04 0.02 -21.52
C ALA A 295 -9.60 0.18 -22.97
N LYS A 296 -8.78 1.20 -23.27
CA LYS A 296 -8.22 1.44 -24.63
C LYS A 296 -7.32 0.30 -25.14
N ASN A 297 -6.77 -0.51 -24.23
CA ASN A 297 -5.87 -1.60 -24.56
C ASN A 297 -6.51 -3.00 -24.39
N GLY A 298 -7.80 -3.09 -24.08
CA GLY A 298 -8.50 -4.37 -23.87
C GLY A 298 -8.03 -5.10 -22.61
N ILE A 299 -7.54 -4.38 -21.59
CA ILE A 299 -7.06 -4.90 -20.33
C ILE A 299 -8.13 -4.72 -19.26
N SER A 300 -8.41 -5.75 -18.47
CA SER A 300 -9.29 -5.67 -17.31
C SER A 300 -8.58 -4.95 -16.17
N PHE A 301 -9.25 -3.99 -15.54
CA PHE A 301 -8.69 -3.18 -14.47
C PHE A 301 -9.35 -3.49 -13.13
N TYR A 302 -8.52 -3.75 -12.11
CA TYR A 302 -8.95 -4.08 -10.75
C TYR A 302 -8.34 -3.11 -9.75
N ARG A 303 -9.12 -2.75 -8.75
CA ARG A 303 -8.69 -1.88 -7.65
C ARG A 303 -9.54 -2.15 -6.42
N PRO A 304 -8.97 -2.03 -5.21
CA PRO A 304 -9.77 -2.10 -3.98
C PRO A 304 -10.52 -0.80 -3.75
N SER A 305 -11.56 -0.84 -2.92
CA SER A 305 -12.16 0.39 -2.38
C SER A 305 -11.15 1.16 -1.52
N PRO A 306 -11.32 2.48 -1.33
CA PRO A 306 -10.34 3.32 -0.62
C PRO A 306 -9.92 2.82 0.75
N ILE A 307 -10.85 2.19 1.49
CA ILE A 307 -10.57 1.67 2.84
C ILE A 307 -9.56 0.51 2.84
N PHE A 308 -9.46 -0.25 1.75
CA PHE A 308 -8.50 -1.34 1.60
C PHE A 308 -7.24 -0.94 0.83
N CYS A 309 -7.15 0.29 0.35
CA CYS A 309 -5.93 0.81 -0.29
C CYS A 309 -4.87 1.25 0.71
N THR A 310 -5.29 1.90 1.81
CA THR A 310 -4.39 2.33 2.90
C THR A 310 -4.08 1.17 3.83
N ASP A 311 -3.12 1.37 4.73
CA ASP A 311 -2.70 0.34 5.68
C ASP A 311 -3.88 -0.13 6.54
N ASN A 312 -4.14 -1.41 6.50
CA ASN A 312 -5.22 -2.07 7.21
C ASN A 312 -4.90 -3.54 7.46
N ALA A 313 -5.56 -4.16 8.43
CA ALA A 313 -5.26 -5.55 8.75
C ALA A 313 -6.02 -6.57 7.87
N ALA A 314 -7.10 -6.17 7.21
CA ALA A 314 -7.82 -7.10 6.32
C ALA A 314 -6.92 -7.56 5.17
N MET A 315 -6.11 -6.68 4.58
CA MET A 315 -5.14 -7.02 3.55
C MET A 315 -4.10 -8.06 4.04
N ILE A 316 -3.70 -7.95 5.30
CA ILE A 316 -2.78 -8.89 5.94
C ILE A 316 -3.46 -10.23 6.22
N GLY A 317 -4.74 -10.20 6.60
CA GLY A 317 -5.54 -11.41 6.78
C GLY A 317 -5.74 -12.20 5.50
N VAL A 318 -5.95 -11.51 4.38
CA VAL A 318 -6.05 -12.15 3.06
C VAL A 318 -4.73 -12.79 2.65
N ALA A 319 -3.62 -12.07 2.75
CA ALA A 319 -2.29 -12.62 2.46
C ALA A 319 -1.96 -13.79 3.40
N GLY A 320 -2.24 -13.63 4.70
CA GLY A 320 -2.07 -14.68 5.71
C GLY A 320 -2.89 -15.93 5.42
N TYR A 321 -4.10 -15.79 4.89
CA TYR A 321 -4.91 -16.95 4.46
C TYR A 321 -4.22 -17.76 3.36
N TYR A 322 -3.71 -17.09 2.31
CA TYR A 322 -3.02 -17.81 1.23
C TYR A 322 -1.75 -18.50 1.73
N GLU A 323 -1.04 -17.91 2.66
CA GLU A 323 0.10 -18.56 3.31
C GLU A 323 -0.35 -19.76 4.17
N PHE A 324 -1.43 -19.56 4.92
CA PHE A 324 -1.98 -20.62 5.77
C PHE A 324 -2.39 -21.87 4.96
N ILE A 325 -3.13 -21.73 3.87
CA ILE A 325 -3.60 -22.87 3.07
C ILE A 325 -2.47 -23.58 2.30
N LYS A 326 -1.34 -22.88 2.07
CA LYS A 326 -0.11 -23.48 1.53
C LYS A 326 0.67 -24.28 2.57
N GLY A 327 0.28 -24.23 3.84
CA GLY A 327 0.98 -24.86 4.94
C GLY A 327 2.15 -24.04 5.50
N ASN A 328 2.34 -22.81 5.05
CA ASN A 328 3.39 -21.93 5.56
C ASN A 328 3.04 -21.45 6.98
N ARG A 329 3.98 -21.62 7.89
CA ARG A 329 3.88 -21.21 9.30
C ARG A 329 5.22 -20.59 9.71
N SER A 330 5.15 -19.61 10.58
CA SER A 330 6.34 -19.01 11.19
C SER A 330 6.57 -19.62 12.57
N ASP A 331 7.81 -19.77 12.93
CA ASP A 331 8.20 -20.13 14.30
C ASP A 331 8.35 -18.87 15.17
N TYR A 332 8.72 -19.08 16.43
CA TYR A 332 8.92 -17.98 17.36
C TYR A 332 10.26 -17.23 17.19
N HIS A 333 11.07 -17.59 16.18
CA HIS A 333 12.23 -16.80 15.74
C HIS A 333 11.83 -15.68 14.77
N LEU A 334 10.57 -15.66 14.28
CA LEU A 334 10.06 -14.56 13.46
C LEU A 334 10.41 -13.21 14.10
N ASN A 335 10.99 -12.31 13.33
CA ASN A 335 11.42 -11.00 13.79
C ASN A 335 11.08 -9.91 12.78
N ALA A 336 11.11 -8.65 13.21
CA ALA A 336 10.91 -7.51 12.32
C ALA A 336 12.06 -7.41 11.30
N VAL A 337 11.71 -7.24 10.03
CA VAL A 337 12.65 -7.06 8.91
C VAL A 337 12.29 -5.77 8.16
N PRO A 338 12.86 -4.61 8.58
CA PRO A 338 12.45 -3.29 8.07
C PRO A 338 12.57 -3.12 6.55
N ASN A 339 13.55 -3.77 5.95
CA ASN A 339 13.87 -3.67 4.52
C ASN A 339 13.58 -4.99 3.77
N LEU A 340 12.59 -5.76 4.23
CA LEU A 340 12.20 -7.02 3.61
C LEU A 340 11.82 -6.78 2.14
N LYS A 341 12.42 -7.54 1.23
CA LYS A 341 12.10 -7.43 -0.19
C LYS A 341 10.93 -8.33 -0.54
N LEU A 342 10.06 -7.85 -1.43
CA LEU A 342 8.94 -8.65 -1.92
C LEU A 342 9.46 -9.94 -2.58
N GLY A 343 8.89 -11.08 -2.15
CA GLY A 343 9.33 -12.41 -2.57
C GLY A 343 10.40 -13.06 -1.66
N GLU A 344 11.00 -12.30 -0.71
CA GLU A 344 11.84 -12.86 0.35
C GLU A 344 10.96 -13.24 1.58
N ARG A 345 11.41 -14.26 2.33
CA ARG A 345 10.74 -14.77 3.54
C ARG A 345 11.72 -15.08 4.64
#